data_568f28ee65f49ca9d20b881c18bc94ff
#
_entry.id   568f28ee65f49ca9d20b881c18bc94ff
#
_cell.length_a   1.000
_cell.length_b   1.000
_cell.length_c   1.000
_cell.angle_alpha   90.00
_cell.angle_beta   90.00
_cell.angle_gamma   90.00
#
_symmetry.space_group_name_H-M   'P 1'
#
loop_
_entity.id
_entity.type
_entity.pdbx_description
1 polymer ?
#
loop_
_entity_poly.entity_id
_entity_poly.type
_entity_poly.pdbx_seq_one_letter_code
_entity_poly.pdbx_strand_id
1 'polypeptide(L)'
;MSDPNVGLSLSEELDCYKMFVCDTGLFITLAFWDKSYTENVIYEKLLSDKLSANLGYVYENLVAQMLIAAGNELFYHSWPTPDGKHNYEIDFLLSRGNKLCPLEVKSSGYKTHASLDAFQMKFSERILHRYLVYTKDLAKDQDVLMLPVFMVSLI
;
A
#
# COMPACT_ATOMS: atom_id res chain seq x y z
N MET A 1 -10.00 -9.10 -3.41
CA MET A 1 -8.75 -9.40 -4.19
C MET A 1 -9.13 -9.45 -5.66
N SER A 2 -8.26 -9.04 -6.57
CA SER A 2 -8.57 -9.03 -8.01
C SER A 2 -7.47 -9.68 -8.83
N ASP A 3 -7.85 -10.37 -9.95
CA ASP A 3 -6.90 -11.03 -10.85
C ASP A 3 -6.33 -10.01 -11.86
N PRO A 4 -5.01 -9.82 -11.90
CA PRO A 4 -4.35 -8.92 -12.86
C PRO A 4 -4.54 -9.29 -14.34
N ASN A 5 -4.90 -10.53 -14.66
CA ASN A 5 -5.10 -11.00 -16.04
C ASN A 5 -6.47 -10.65 -16.61
N VAL A 6 -7.43 -10.35 -15.77
CA VAL A 6 -8.81 -9.97 -16.11
C VAL A 6 -9.03 -8.52 -15.71
N GLY A 7 -10.11 -7.88 -16.13
CA GLY A 7 -10.47 -6.56 -15.61
C GLY A 7 -10.64 -6.61 -14.10
N LEU A 8 -10.01 -5.69 -13.36
CA LEU A 8 -9.92 -5.75 -11.89
C LEU A 8 -11.30 -5.84 -11.22
N SER A 9 -12.26 -5.04 -11.69
CA SER A 9 -13.65 -5.08 -11.20
C SER A 9 -14.43 -6.32 -11.61
N LEU A 10 -14.00 -7.04 -12.66
CA LEU A 10 -14.66 -8.26 -13.14
C LEU A 10 -14.17 -9.53 -12.45
N SER A 11 -12.98 -9.46 -11.82
CA SER A 11 -12.32 -10.59 -11.16
C SER A 11 -12.26 -10.44 -9.66
N GLU A 12 -13.12 -9.61 -9.08
CA GLU A 12 -13.13 -9.34 -7.65
C GLU A 12 -13.60 -10.55 -6.84
N GLU A 13 -12.76 -11.05 -5.97
CA GLU A 13 -13.11 -12.08 -5.00
C GLU A 13 -13.71 -11.42 -3.76
N LEU A 14 -15.00 -11.58 -3.57
CA LEU A 14 -15.75 -10.94 -2.48
C LEU A 14 -15.42 -11.50 -1.08
N ASP A 15 -14.90 -12.72 -1.02
CA ASP A 15 -14.48 -13.36 0.23
C ASP A 15 -13.08 -12.91 0.72
N CYS A 16 -12.34 -12.19 -0.14
CA CYS A 16 -10.99 -11.67 0.13
C CYS A 16 -10.98 -10.16 0.00
N TYR A 17 -10.97 -9.44 1.12
CA TYR A 17 -11.02 -7.97 1.13
C TYR A 17 -10.04 -7.37 2.14
N LYS A 18 -9.61 -6.15 1.87
CA LYS A 18 -8.95 -5.25 2.82
C LYS A 18 -9.94 -4.21 3.31
N MET A 19 -9.92 -3.89 4.59
CA MET A 19 -10.75 -2.82 5.17
C MET A 19 -9.87 -1.62 5.53
N PHE A 20 -10.31 -0.45 5.13
CA PHE A 20 -9.68 0.81 5.49
C PHE A 20 -10.66 1.70 6.23
N VAL A 21 -10.17 2.41 7.24
CA VAL A 21 -10.97 3.38 7.98
C VAL A 21 -10.95 4.70 7.21
N CYS A 22 -12.11 5.36 7.09
CA CYS A 22 -12.25 6.60 6.31
C CYS A 22 -11.50 7.80 6.90
N ASP A 23 -10.95 7.67 8.11
CA ASP A 23 -10.12 8.67 8.78
C ASP A 23 -8.94 8.01 9.48
N THR A 24 -7.71 8.40 9.08
CA THR A 24 -6.48 7.82 9.66
C THR A 24 -6.28 8.23 11.13
N GLY A 25 -6.75 9.40 11.54
CA GLY A 25 -6.76 9.81 12.95
C GLY A 25 -7.67 8.93 13.79
N LEU A 26 -8.87 8.62 13.29
CA LEU A 26 -9.77 7.66 13.89
C LEU A 26 -9.14 6.25 13.96
N PHE A 27 -8.47 5.82 12.88
CA PHE A 27 -7.75 4.54 12.88
C PHE A 27 -6.70 4.47 14.00
N ILE A 28 -5.89 5.51 14.17
CA ILE A 28 -4.90 5.61 15.25
C ILE A 28 -5.59 5.60 16.62
N THR A 29 -6.64 6.36 16.79
CA THR A 29 -7.41 6.41 18.04
C THR A 29 -7.95 5.03 18.42
N LEU A 30 -8.52 4.30 17.47
CA LEU A 30 -9.02 2.94 17.69
C LEU A 30 -7.89 1.94 17.98
N ALA A 31 -6.75 2.06 17.28
CA ALA A 31 -5.60 1.17 17.48
C ALA A 31 -4.96 1.33 18.88
N PHE A 32 -5.17 2.46 19.55
CA PHE A 32 -4.62 2.75 20.87
C PHE A 32 -5.69 2.94 21.95
N TRP A 33 -6.94 2.61 21.66
CA TRP A 33 -8.08 2.81 22.55
C TRP A 33 -7.90 2.19 23.94
N ASP A 34 -7.27 1.03 24.01
CA ASP A 34 -7.01 0.28 25.25
C ASP A 34 -5.63 0.58 25.88
N LYS A 35 -4.87 1.49 25.30
CA LYS A 35 -3.55 1.89 25.80
C LYS A 35 -3.67 3.11 26.69
N SER A 36 -2.92 3.10 27.78
CA SER A 36 -2.84 4.24 28.73
C SER A 36 -2.01 5.42 28.15
N TYR A 37 -2.22 5.74 26.88
CA TYR A 37 -1.55 6.86 26.25
C TYR A 37 -2.47 8.08 26.22
N THR A 38 -1.92 9.24 26.57
CA THR A 38 -2.56 10.51 26.27
C THR A 38 -2.37 10.83 24.79
N GLU A 39 -3.27 11.62 24.21
CA GLU A 39 -3.18 12.05 22.80
C GLU A 39 -1.80 12.61 22.46
N ASN A 40 -1.23 13.45 23.31
CA ASN A 40 0.09 14.04 23.12
C ASN A 40 1.20 12.97 23.01
N VAL A 41 1.14 11.93 23.85
CA VAL A 41 2.14 10.85 23.82
C VAL A 41 2.03 10.03 22.54
N ILE A 42 0.82 9.83 22.01
CA ILE A 42 0.62 9.15 20.72
C ILE A 42 1.24 9.98 19.58
N TYR A 43 0.97 11.28 19.56
CA TYR A 43 1.54 12.19 18.54
C TYR A 43 3.07 12.28 18.64
N GLU A 44 3.63 12.42 19.83
CA GLU A 44 5.09 12.43 20.01
C GLU A 44 5.75 11.14 19.51
N LYS A 45 5.13 10.00 19.78
CA LYS A 45 5.65 8.71 19.32
C LYS A 45 5.51 8.52 17.80
N LEU A 46 4.42 9.00 17.21
CA LEU A 46 4.21 9.03 15.76
C LEU A 46 5.29 9.87 15.07
N LEU A 47 5.49 11.11 15.56
CA LEU A 47 6.45 12.05 14.99
C LEU A 47 7.92 11.60 15.19
N SER A 48 8.19 10.84 16.25
CA SER A 48 9.55 10.36 16.56
C SER A 48 9.86 8.96 16.00
N ASP A 49 8.96 8.36 15.22
CA ASP A 49 9.09 7.00 14.68
C ASP A 49 9.25 5.90 15.78
N LYS A 50 8.86 6.24 17.02
CA LYS A 50 8.98 5.37 18.21
C LYS A 50 7.69 4.67 18.60
N LEU A 51 6.68 4.75 17.76
CA LEU A 51 5.45 4.02 18.02
C LEU A 51 5.72 2.52 17.84
N SER A 52 5.47 1.74 18.88
CA SER A 52 5.63 0.27 18.86
C SER A 52 4.55 -0.45 18.03
N ALA A 53 3.68 0.31 17.37
CA ALA A 53 2.68 -0.23 16.47
C ALA A 53 3.30 -0.47 15.09
N ASN A 54 2.73 -1.42 14.37
CA ASN A 54 3.07 -1.62 12.96
C ASN A 54 2.56 -0.42 12.14
N LEU A 55 3.43 0.59 11.97
CA LEU A 55 3.11 1.81 11.21
C LEU A 55 2.76 1.51 9.75
N GLY A 56 3.08 0.33 9.24
CA GLY A 56 2.69 -0.10 7.89
C GLY A 56 1.19 0.10 7.65
N TYR A 57 0.34 -0.40 8.56
CA TYR A 57 -1.12 -0.26 8.42
C TYR A 57 -1.62 1.19 8.47
N VAL A 58 -0.95 2.06 9.24
CA VAL A 58 -1.28 3.50 9.28
C VAL A 58 -0.98 4.15 7.93
N TYR A 59 0.19 3.86 7.35
CA TYR A 59 0.55 4.37 6.03
C TYR A 59 -0.31 3.80 4.91
N GLU A 60 -0.62 2.50 4.93
CA GLU A 60 -1.57 1.90 3.99
C GLU A 60 -2.94 2.59 4.06
N ASN A 61 -3.47 2.82 5.28
CA ASN A 61 -4.75 3.49 5.45
C ASN A 61 -4.72 4.93 4.91
N LEU A 62 -3.65 5.67 5.17
CA LEU A 62 -3.46 7.03 4.64
C LEU A 62 -3.41 7.02 3.10
N VAL A 63 -2.64 6.10 2.51
CA VAL A 63 -2.53 5.95 1.05
C VAL A 63 -3.87 5.58 0.44
N ALA A 64 -4.64 4.66 1.07
CA ALA A 64 -5.99 4.31 0.62
C ALA A 64 -6.90 5.54 0.54
N GLN A 65 -6.91 6.39 1.58
CA GLN A 65 -7.69 7.64 1.59
C GLN A 65 -7.26 8.59 0.46
N MET A 66 -5.95 8.77 0.27
CA MET A 66 -5.43 9.66 -0.79
C MET A 66 -5.78 9.15 -2.19
N LEU A 67 -5.69 7.85 -2.42
CA LEU A 67 -6.08 7.24 -3.71
C LEU A 67 -7.57 7.38 -3.99
N ILE A 68 -8.43 7.16 -3.00
CA ILE A 68 -9.89 7.37 -3.13
C ILE A 68 -10.18 8.84 -3.41
N ALA A 69 -9.56 9.76 -2.68
CA ALA A 69 -9.73 11.21 -2.88
C ALA A 69 -9.28 11.66 -4.28
N ALA A 70 -8.29 10.98 -4.88
CA ALA A 70 -7.83 11.19 -6.24
C ALA A 70 -8.72 10.47 -7.30
N GLY A 71 -9.81 9.81 -6.89
CA GLY A 71 -10.77 9.15 -7.79
C GLY A 71 -10.37 7.74 -8.23
N ASN A 72 -9.41 7.10 -7.54
CA ASN A 72 -9.03 5.73 -7.85
C ASN A 72 -9.94 4.73 -7.15
N GLU A 73 -10.25 3.62 -7.81
CA GLU A 73 -10.78 2.42 -7.18
C GLU A 73 -9.64 1.64 -6.52
N LEU A 74 -9.94 1.01 -5.38
CA LEU A 74 -8.94 0.26 -4.62
C LEU A 74 -9.04 -1.23 -4.90
N PHE A 75 -8.04 -1.77 -5.55
CA PHE A 75 -7.83 -3.20 -5.74
C PHE A 75 -6.51 -3.61 -5.13
N TYR A 76 -6.36 -4.88 -4.77
CA TYR A 76 -5.11 -5.46 -4.32
C TYR A 76 -4.95 -6.87 -4.89
N HIS A 77 -3.72 -7.40 -4.86
CA HIS A 77 -3.44 -8.76 -5.31
C HIS A 77 -2.46 -9.45 -4.37
N SER A 78 -2.75 -10.71 -4.05
CA SER A 78 -1.88 -11.54 -3.22
C SER A 78 -1.75 -12.92 -3.85
N TRP A 79 -0.53 -13.48 -3.81
CA TRP A 79 -0.27 -14.83 -4.33
C TRP A 79 0.88 -15.49 -3.54
N PRO A 80 0.93 -16.84 -3.46
CA PRO A 80 1.94 -17.53 -2.69
C PRO A 80 3.35 -17.33 -3.27
N THR A 81 4.35 -17.25 -2.36
CA THR A 81 5.77 -17.33 -2.72
C THR A 81 6.11 -18.73 -3.26
N PRO A 82 7.21 -18.90 -4.01
CA PRO A 82 7.58 -20.21 -4.57
C PRO A 82 7.75 -21.34 -3.57
N ASP A 83 8.10 -21.02 -2.30
CA ASP A 83 8.22 -21.97 -1.22
C ASP A 83 6.89 -22.28 -0.50
N GLY A 84 5.82 -21.57 -0.87
CA GLY A 84 4.48 -21.70 -0.31
C GLY A 84 4.33 -21.32 1.16
N LYS A 85 5.38 -20.76 1.80
CA LYS A 85 5.36 -20.40 3.23
C LYS A 85 4.78 -19.03 3.51
N HIS A 86 4.85 -18.13 2.52
CA HIS A 86 4.43 -16.75 2.62
C HIS A 86 3.64 -16.36 1.37
N ASN A 87 3.11 -15.16 1.37
CA ASN A 87 2.50 -14.56 0.19
C ASN A 87 3.30 -13.31 -0.21
N TYR A 88 3.43 -13.10 -1.51
CA TYR A 88 3.64 -11.79 -2.07
C TYR A 88 2.33 -11.01 -2.02
N GLU A 89 2.39 -9.71 -1.82
CA GLU A 89 1.23 -8.84 -1.82
C GLU A 89 1.56 -7.52 -2.51
N ILE A 90 0.65 -7.05 -3.34
CA ILE A 90 0.61 -5.69 -3.87
C ILE A 90 -0.51 -4.97 -3.12
N ASP A 91 -0.15 -3.94 -2.36
CA ASP A 91 -1.08 -3.23 -1.46
C ASP A 91 -2.20 -2.55 -2.22
N PHE A 92 -1.88 -1.90 -3.35
CA PHE A 92 -2.85 -1.30 -4.25
C PHE A 92 -2.50 -1.59 -5.70
N LEU A 93 -3.52 -1.91 -6.48
CA LEU A 93 -3.41 -2.19 -7.89
C LEU A 93 -4.27 -1.21 -8.67
N LEU A 94 -3.64 -0.21 -9.28
CA LEU A 94 -4.34 0.86 -9.99
C LEU A 94 -4.51 0.50 -11.46
N SER A 95 -5.70 0.75 -12.01
CA SER A 95 -5.99 0.59 -13.43
C SER A 95 -5.66 1.88 -14.20
N ARG A 96 -4.99 1.75 -15.33
CA ARG A 96 -4.69 2.85 -16.25
C ARG A 96 -4.96 2.39 -17.69
N GLY A 97 -6.22 2.51 -18.09
CA GLY A 97 -6.70 1.96 -19.37
C GLY A 97 -6.59 0.44 -19.37
N ASN A 98 -5.78 -0.13 -20.27
CA ASN A 98 -5.54 -1.57 -20.37
C ASN A 98 -4.29 -2.03 -19.61
N LYS A 99 -3.65 -1.14 -18.86
CA LYS A 99 -2.44 -1.40 -18.08
C LYS A 99 -2.69 -1.23 -16.59
N LEU A 100 -1.77 -1.76 -15.80
CA LEU A 100 -1.80 -1.76 -14.35
C LEU A 100 -0.60 -1.01 -13.78
N CYS A 101 -0.82 -0.37 -12.64
CA CYS A 101 0.25 0.23 -11.86
C CYS A 101 0.20 -0.39 -10.46
N PRO A 102 1.03 -1.41 -10.16
CA PRO A 102 1.18 -1.93 -8.81
C PRO A 102 1.85 -0.90 -7.91
N LEU A 103 1.32 -0.77 -6.70
CA LEU A 103 1.79 0.15 -5.67
C LEU A 103 1.97 -0.62 -4.36
N GLU A 104 3.15 -0.50 -3.77
CA GLU A 104 3.52 -1.04 -2.46
C GLU A 104 3.77 0.12 -1.49
N VAL A 105 3.34 -0.01 -0.24
CA VAL A 105 3.52 1.01 0.80
C VAL A 105 4.51 0.52 1.85
N LYS A 106 5.55 1.32 2.14
CA LYS A 106 6.55 0.96 3.14
C LYS A 106 6.84 2.10 4.11
N SER A 107 6.55 1.87 5.38
CA SER A 107 6.98 2.77 6.47
C SER A 107 8.48 2.63 6.76
N SER A 108 9.06 1.44 6.52
CA SER A 108 10.48 1.12 6.71
C SER A 108 10.90 0.00 5.75
N GLY A 109 12.19 -0.34 5.69
CA GLY A 109 12.67 -1.48 4.88
C GLY A 109 12.55 -1.29 3.36
N TYR A 110 12.48 -0.07 2.88
CA TYR A 110 12.21 0.31 1.48
C TYR A 110 13.34 -0.04 0.47
N LYS A 111 14.46 -0.58 0.94
CA LYS A 111 15.57 -1.03 0.08
C LYS A 111 15.26 -2.32 -0.69
N THR A 112 14.20 -3.02 -0.30
CA THR A 112 13.77 -4.26 -0.95
C THR A 112 12.28 -4.14 -1.31
N HIS A 113 11.94 -4.47 -2.54
CA HIS A 113 10.58 -4.43 -3.08
C HIS A 113 10.24 -5.75 -3.78
N ALA A 114 10.46 -6.86 -3.05
CA ALA A 114 10.35 -8.21 -3.58
C ALA A 114 8.98 -8.54 -4.20
N SER A 115 7.89 -8.00 -3.63
CA SER A 115 6.55 -8.19 -4.19
C SER A 115 6.39 -7.48 -5.54
N LEU A 116 6.88 -6.24 -5.67
CA LEU A 116 6.87 -5.50 -6.94
C LEU A 116 7.71 -6.21 -8.01
N ASP A 117 8.86 -6.77 -7.63
CA ASP A 117 9.73 -7.50 -8.56
C ASP A 117 9.11 -8.81 -8.99
N ALA A 118 8.53 -9.57 -8.07
CA ALA A 118 7.79 -10.80 -8.38
C ALA A 118 6.57 -10.52 -9.26
N PHE A 119 5.86 -9.41 -9.02
CA PHE A 119 4.75 -8.97 -9.85
C PHE A 119 5.21 -8.60 -11.27
N GLN A 120 6.34 -7.89 -11.40
CA GLN A 120 6.94 -7.58 -12.69
C GLN A 120 7.31 -8.85 -13.48
N MET A 121 7.89 -9.83 -12.82
CA MET A 121 8.24 -11.11 -13.48
C MET A 121 7.00 -11.83 -14.01
N LYS A 122 5.89 -11.79 -13.29
CA LYS A 122 4.66 -12.53 -13.59
C LYS A 122 3.75 -11.82 -14.59
N PHE A 123 3.71 -10.48 -14.57
CA PHE A 123 2.72 -9.66 -15.28
C PHE A 123 3.34 -8.52 -16.11
N SER A 124 4.60 -8.65 -16.56
CA SER A 124 5.38 -7.58 -17.21
C SER A 124 4.63 -6.86 -18.33
N GLU A 125 3.91 -7.60 -19.18
CA GLU A 125 3.18 -7.03 -20.33
C GLU A 125 1.97 -6.16 -19.90
N ARG A 126 1.51 -6.31 -18.68
CA ARG A 126 0.35 -5.58 -18.13
C ARG A 126 0.74 -4.33 -17.40
N ILE A 127 2.00 -4.14 -17.04
CA ILE A 127 2.46 -3.05 -16.19
C ILE A 127 2.77 -1.80 -17.02
N LEU A 128 2.32 -0.65 -16.53
CA LEU A 128 2.66 0.67 -17.04
C LEU A 128 3.77 1.31 -16.20
N HIS A 129 3.54 1.41 -14.89
CA HIS A 129 4.47 1.96 -13.91
C HIS A 129 4.44 1.12 -12.64
N ARG A 130 5.54 1.11 -11.89
CA ARG A 130 5.63 0.51 -10.57
C ARG A 130 5.88 1.59 -9.54
N TYR A 131 5.11 1.61 -8.46
CA TYR A 131 5.22 2.62 -7.41
C TYR A 131 5.59 1.99 -6.07
N LEU A 132 6.55 2.61 -5.37
CA LEU A 132 6.82 2.36 -3.97
C LEU A 132 6.55 3.65 -3.19
N VAL A 133 5.53 3.66 -2.35
CA VAL A 133 5.23 4.80 -1.47
C VAL A 133 5.98 4.64 -0.16
N TYR A 134 6.69 5.67 0.26
CA TYR A 134 7.55 5.61 1.44
C TYR A 134 7.72 6.98 2.13
N THR A 135 8.56 7.04 3.16
CA THR A 135 8.71 8.22 4.04
C THR A 135 9.90 9.13 3.66
N LYS A 136 10.51 8.92 2.50
CA LYS A 136 11.68 9.71 2.03
C LYS A 136 11.33 10.52 0.79
N ASP A 137 12.31 11.24 0.25
CA ASP A 137 12.16 12.08 -0.92
C ASP A 137 11.92 11.28 -2.20
N LEU A 138 11.39 11.97 -3.22
CA LEU A 138 11.17 11.39 -4.54
C LEU A 138 12.47 10.79 -5.08
N ALA A 139 12.44 9.53 -5.46
CA ALA A 139 13.57 8.81 -6.01
C ALA A 139 13.11 7.80 -7.08
N LYS A 140 14.08 7.21 -7.74
CA LYS A 140 13.84 6.12 -8.69
C LYS A 140 14.88 5.02 -8.44
N ASP A 141 14.40 3.80 -8.27
CA ASP A 141 15.24 2.60 -8.21
C ASP A 141 14.89 1.70 -9.38
N GLN A 142 15.81 1.60 -10.35
CA GLN A 142 15.60 0.95 -11.66
C GLN A 142 14.35 1.54 -12.36
N ASP A 143 13.25 0.79 -12.45
CA ASP A 143 11.97 1.21 -13.03
C ASP A 143 10.87 1.42 -11.99
N VAL A 144 11.18 1.29 -10.69
CA VAL A 144 10.30 1.62 -9.59
C VAL A 144 10.40 3.10 -9.26
N LEU A 145 9.29 3.81 -9.35
CA LEU A 145 9.19 5.20 -8.92
C LEU A 145 8.86 5.22 -7.41
N MET A 146 9.80 5.74 -6.63
CA MET A 146 9.69 5.83 -5.17
C MET A 146 9.09 7.19 -4.82
N LEU A 147 7.85 7.17 -4.32
CA LEU A 147 7.05 8.37 -4.06
C LEU A 147 7.00 8.69 -2.58
N PRO A 148 7.28 9.93 -2.17
CA PRO A 148 6.88 10.43 -0.85
C PRO A 148 5.36 10.25 -0.66
N VAL A 149 4.92 9.90 0.55
CA VAL A 149 3.50 9.68 0.85
C VAL A 149 2.61 10.82 0.35
N PHE A 150 3.02 12.07 0.56
CA PHE A 150 2.23 13.25 0.16
C PHE A 150 2.04 13.42 -1.36
N MET A 151 2.79 12.70 -2.19
CA MET A 151 2.66 12.74 -3.64
C MET A 151 1.66 11.71 -4.20
N VAL A 152 1.11 10.85 -3.36
CA VAL A 152 0.14 9.82 -3.80
C VAL A 152 -1.09 10.40 -4.47
N SER A 153 -1.52 11.60 -4.06
CA SER A 153 -2.66 12.29 -4.69
C SER A 153 -2.40 12.77 -6.13
N LEU A 154 -1.18 12.65 -6.63
CA LEU A 154 -0.79 13.05 -7.98
C LEU A 154 -0.79 11.89 -8.98
N ILE A 155 -1.11 10.68 -8.54
CA ILE A 155 -1.12 9.48 -9.38
C ILE A 155 -2.50 8.87 -9.56
#